data_2347c5acd432d76b53f9a776d1f0b9c4
#
_entry.id   2347c5acd432d76b53f9a776d1f0b9c4
#
_cell.length_a   1.000
_cell.length_b   1.000
_cell.length_c   1.000
_cell.angle_alpha   90.00
_cell.angle_beta   90.00
_cell.angle_gamma   90.00
#
_symmetry.space_group_name_H-M   'P 1'
#
loop_
_entity.id
_entity.type
_entity.pdbx_description
1 polymer ?
#
loop_
_entity_poly.entity_id
_entity_poly.type
_entity_poly.pdbx_seq_one_letter_code
_entity_poly.pdbx_strand_id
1 'polypeptide(L)'
;MIELARKLAGTLDRNPADIIREALASAGITINGDAPWDVQIKDTRAYERMLRDGTLGVGESFTEGWWDCQALDQMIVRAVRGRVDTVLGKSWALRAQVVRAHLFNVQAMRAFEVGERHYDVGNDLYREMLGPRMIYTCAYFKNTDSLDAAQEAKLDLVCRKLGLAPGMRVLDLGCGWGGFAAFAAERYGVSVIGYTVSRQQAAWSREHHAALPVEIRLEDYRNATGRYDAVVSIGLMEHVGPKNHRPYMELAARLLNPGGKVFIHTIGGAGPRTHIDPWFDKYIFPNAAIPTLGQLATAMEEILVPEDVQNIGPHYDPTLMAWWANFDAAWPRLRAKYGDAFYRMWKYYLLVSAGYFRAREHNLYQIVATPAGAPQPATMRAS
;
A
#
# COMPACT_ATOMS: atom_id res chain seq x y z
N MET A 1 -33.62 -13.66 20.97
CA MET A 1 -34.07 -12.29 20.60
C MET A 1 -34.09 -11.33 21.78
N ILE A 2 -34.69 -11.69 22.93
CA ILE A 2 -34.76 -10.79 24.11
C ILE A 2 -33.40 -10.51 24.74
N GLU A 3 -32.49 -11.48 24.77
CA GLU A 3 -31.12 -11.32 25.31
C GLU A 3 -30.22 -10.47 24.39
N LEU A 4 -30.41 -10.56 23.07
CA LEU A 4 -29.75 -9.72 22.08
C LEU A 4 -30.27 -8.27 22.15
N ALA A 5 -31.59 -8.10 22.35
CA ALA A 5 -32.20 -6.78 22.54
C ALA A 5 -31.76 -6.14 23.86
N ARG A 6 -31.60 -6.92 24.96
CA ARG A 6 -31.06 -6.43 26.25
C ARG A 6 -29.59 -6.04 26.16
N LYS A 7 -28.76 -6.81 25.43
CA LYS A 7 -27.36 -6.44 25.16
C LYS A 7 -27.26 -5.16 24.30
N LEU A 8 -28.14 -5.00 23.31
CA LEU A 8 -28.21 -3.79 22.48
C LEU A 8 -28.71 -2.56 23.28
N ALA A 9 -29.74 -2.74 24.12
CA ALA A 9 -30.25 -1.67 24.98
C ALA A 9 -29.21 -1.23 26.04
N GLY A 10 -28.50 -2.18 26.66
CA GLY A 10 -27.44 -1.86 27.63
C GLY A 10 -26.20 -1.18 27.01
N THR A 11 -26.06 -1.24 25.69
CA THR A 11 -24.97 -0.55 24.95
C THR A 11 -25.38 0.88 24.54
N LEU A 12 -26.70 1.12 24.40
CA LEU A 12 -27.24 2.45 24.00
C LEU A 12 -27.23 3.49 25.14
N ASP A 13 -27.17 3.05 26.40
CA ASP A 13 -27.13 3.93 27.58
C ASP A 13 -25.70 4.22 28.10
N ARG A 14 -24.66 3.61 27.51
CA ARG A 14 -23.28 3.83 27.96
C ARG A 14 -22.70 5.07 27.34
N ASN A 15 -21.99 5.87 28.19
CA ASN A 15 -21.26 7.06 27.74
C ASN A 15 -20.19 6.67 26.68
N PRO A 16 -20.19 7.31 25.49
CA PRO A 16 -19.18 7.07 24.46
C PRO A 16 -17.73 7.12 24.95
N ALA A 17 -17.43 8.02 25.88
CA ALA A 17 -16.10 8.14 26.46
C ALA A 17 -15.69 6.89 27.25
N ASP A 18 -16.62 6.26 27.96
CA ASP A 18 -16.32 5.06 28.77
C ASP A 18 -16.07 3.84 27.86
N ILE A 19 -16.82 3.72 26.78
CA ILE A 19 -16.61 2.63 25.79
C ILE A 19 -15.22 2.74 25.16
N ILE A 20 -14.84 3.94 24.70
CA ILE A 20 -13.52 4.18 24.10
C ILE A 20 -12.41 3.96 25.11
N ARG A 21 -12.58 4.45 26.34
CA ARG A 21 -11.60 4.28 27.43
C ARG A 21 -11.35 2.81 27.73
N GLU A 22 -12.41 2.03 27.88
CA GLU A 22 -12.32 0.59 28.15
C GLU A 22 -11.64 -0.18 27.00
N ALA A 23 -12.02 0.14 25.75
CA ALA A 23 -11.41 -0.45 24.56
C ALA A 23 -9.91 -0.18 24.47
N LEU A 24 -9.49 1.07 24.68
CA LEU A 24 -8.08 1.46 24.66
C LEU A 24 -7.29 0.87 25.83
N ALA A 25 -7.89 0.87 27.03
CA ALA A 25 -7.26 0.31 28.24
C ALA A 25 -6.95 -1.18 28.07
N SER A 26 -7.79 -1.95 27.36
CA SER A 26 -7.53 -3.36 27.06
C SER A 26 -6.24 -3.60 26.26
N ALA A 27 -5.79 -2.58 25.53
CA ALA A 27 -4.55 -2.56 24.76
C ALA A 27 -3.38 -1.86 25.47
N GLY A 28 -3.55 -1.47 26.73
CA GLY A 28 -2.55 -0.72 27.50
C GLY A 28 -2.35 0.70 27.00
N ILE A 29 -3.41 1.33 26.49
CA ILE A 29 -3.46 2.73 26.04
C ILE A 29 -4.37 3.51 26.99
N THR A 30 -3.86 4.60 27.55
CA THR A 30 -4.60 5.46 28.48
C THR A 30 -5.07 6.74 27.77
N ILE A 31 -6.28 7.18 28.08
CA ILE A 31 -6.73 8.51 27.64
C ILE A 31 -6.19 9.56 28.59
N ASN A 32 -5.52 10.58 28.02
CA ASN A 32 -4.83 11.65 28.72
C ASN A 32 -3.78 11.13 29.74
N GLY A 33 -3.15 10.00 29.41
CA GLY A 33 -2.02 9.45 30.18
C GLY A 33 -0.68 10.03 29.74
N ASP A 34 0.40 9.57 30.40
CA ASP A 34 1.74 10.12 30.26
C ASP A 34 2.64 9.34 29.30
N ALA A 35 2.23 8.13 28.86
CA ALA A 35 3.04 7.34 27.96
C ALA A 35 3.01 7.93 26.53
N PRO A 36 4.10 7.81 25.74
CA PRO A 36 4.16 8.37 24.40
C PRO A 36 3.08 7.85 23.44
N TRP A 37 2.56 6.66 23.69
CA TRP A 37 1.48 6.04 22.93
C TRP A 37 0.08 6.32 23.47
N ASP A 38 -0.05 7.12 24.56
CA ASP A 38 -1.33 7.46 25.14
C ASP A 38 -2.05 8.52 24.29
N VAL A 39 -3.39 8.38 24.23
CA VAL A 39 -4.24 9.26 23.44
C VAL A 39 -4.57 10.52 24.24
N GLN A 40 -4.24 11.69 23.69
CA GLN A 40 -4.54 12.99 24.28
C GLN A 40 -5.80 13.57 23.65
N ILE A 41 -6.95 13.51 24.34
CA ILE A 41 -8.20 14.07 23.86
C ILE A 41 -8.22 15.58 24.12
N LYS A 42 -8.38 16.37 23.05
CA LYS A 42 -8.49 17.84 23.08
C LYS A 42 -9.93 18.32 22.93
N ASP A 43 -10.77 17.53 22.24
CA ASP A 43 -12.18 17.79 22.01
C ASP A 43 -12.99 16.52 22.27
N THR A 44 -13.91 16.59 23.21
CA THR A 44 -14.72 15.44 23.66
C THR A 44 -15.67 14.91 22.58
N ARG A 45 -15.97 15.69 21.54
CA ARG A 45 -16.74 15.22 20.37
C ARG A 45 -16.05 14.06 19.63
N ALA A 46 -14.74 13.89 19.82
CA ALA A 46 -13.98 12.76 19.27
C ALA A 46 -14.57 11.40 19.68
N TYR A 47 -15.04 11.25 20.90
CA TYR A 47 -15.57 9.98 21.39
C TYR A 47 -16.79 9.52 20.59
N GLU A 48 -17.76 10.41 20.42
CA GLU A 48 -18.97 10.09 19.65
C GLU A 48 -18.64 9.80 18.17
N ARG A 49 -17.74 10.60 17.58
CA ARG A 49 -17.33 10.42 16.18
C ARG A 49 -16.60 9.11 15.95
N MET A 50 -15.70 8.72 16.85
CA MET A 50 -14.99 7.44 16.79
C MET A 50 -15.95 6.25 16.85
N LEU A 51 -16.95 6.30 17.72
CA LEU A 51 -17.95 5.24 17.84
C LEU A 51 -18.90 5.19 16.64
N ARG A 52 -19.36 6.34 16.16
CA ARG A 52 -20.32 6.41 15.05
C ARG A 52 -19.68 6.00 13.71
N ASP A 53 -18.48 6.52 13.43
CA ASP A 53 -17.84 6.42 12.12
C ASP A 53 -16.67 5.42 12.10
N GLY A 54 -16.38 4.76 13.23
CA GLY A 54 -15.31 3.77 13.34
C GLY A 54 -13.94 4.35 13.00
N THR A 55 -13.14 3.61 12.25
CA THR A 55 -11.77 4.02 11.85
C THR A 55 -11.76 5.30 11.02
N LEU A 56 -12.81 5.57 10.22
CA LEU A 56 -12.96 6.84 9.52
C LEU A 56 -13.05 8.00 10.52
N GLY A 57 -13.90 7.86 11.55
CA GLY A 57 -14.05 8.87 12.60
C GLY A 57 -12.79 9.07 13.42
N VAL A 58 -12.02 8.01 13.69
CA VAL A 58 -10.72 8.07 14.36
C VAL A 58 -9.75 8.94 13.54
N GLY A 59 -9.57 8.65 12.26
CA GLY A 59 -8.63 9.38 11.41
C GLY A 59 -9.06 10.81 11.12
N GLU A 60 -10.35 11.06 10.88
CA GLU A 60 -10.86 12.41 10.64
C GLU A 60 -10.74 13.30 11.88
N SER A 61 -11.10 12.81 13.07
CA SER A 61 -10.95 13.57 14.32
C SER A 61 -9.48 13.83 14.67
N PHE A 62 -8.55 12.93 14.27
CA PHE A 62 -7.12 13.22 14.36
C PHE A 62 -6.72 14.36 13.41
N THR A 63 -7.14 14.29 12.15
CA THR A 63 -6.83 15.31 11.14
C THR A 63 -7.35 16.69 11.56
N GLU A 64 -8.52 16.74 12.16
CA GLU A 64 -9.14 17.98 12.69
C GLU A 64 -8.54 18.44 14.04
N GLY A 65 -7.62 17.67 14.63
CA GLY A 65 -6.92 18.06 15.86
C GLY A 65 -7.71 17.81 17.12
N TRP A 66 -8.80 17.03 17.10
CA TRP A 66 -9.62 16.72 18.28
C TRP A 66 -8.91 15.80 19.26
N TRP A 67 -7.92 15.07 18.80
CA TRP A 67 -7.02 14.28 19.64
C TRP A 67 -5.62 14.21 19.03
N ASP A 68 -4.65 13.78 19.85
CA ASP A 68 -3.26 13.63 19.44
C ASP A 68 -2.62 12.41 20.12
N CYS A 69 -1.46 11.99 19.60
CA CYS A 69 -0.63 10.95 20.17
C CYS A 69 0.83 11.19 19.76
N GLN A 70 1.74 11.20 20.72
CA GLN A 70 3.15 11.46 20.44
C GLN A 70 3.76 10.34 19.60
N ALA A 71 3.57 9.06 19.99
CA ALA A 71 4.05 7.88 19.29
C ALA A 71 2.86 7.12 18.67
N LEU A 72 2.25 7.74 17.65
CA LEU A 72 1.05 7.23 16.97
C LEU A 72 1.26 5.82 16.40
N ASP A 73 2.43 5.54 15.83
CA ASP A 73 2.84 4.23 15.33
C ASP A 73 2.81 3.15 16.43
N GLN A 74 3.31 3.47 17.63
CA GLN A 74 3.29 2.55 18.77
C GLN A 74 1.87 2.35 19.33
N MET A 75 1.07 3.41 19.36
CA MET A 75 -0.34 3.33 19.72
C MET A 75 -1.09 2.36 18.81
N ILE A 76 -0.88 2.45 17.50
CA ILE A 76 -1.50 1.55 16.51
C ILE A 76 -1.05 0.09 16.71
N VAL A 77 0.24 -0.16 16.96
CA VAL A 77 0.72 -1.53 17.26
C VAL A 77 -0.04 -2.13 18.45
N ARG A 78 -0.21 -1.34 19.52
CA ARG A 78 -0.94 -1.78 20.72
C ARG A 78 -2.42 -2.02 20.41
N ALA A 79 -3.07 -1.09 19.72
CA ALA A 79 -4.47 -1.18 19.35
C ALA A 79 -4.76 -2.41 18.45
N VAL A 80 -3.92 -2.68 17.47
CA VAL A 80 -4.04 -3.84 16.56
C VAL A 80 -3.83 -5.14 17.34
N ARG A 81 -2.76 -5.25 18.13
CA ARG A 81 -2.50 -6.45 18.93
C ARG A 81 -3.55 -6.69 20.02
N GLY A 82 -4.07 -5.61 20.61
CA GLY A 82 -5.17 -5.64 21.57
C GLY A 82 -6.56 -5.80 20.93
N ARG A 83 -6.64 -5.87 19.58
CA ARG A 83 -7.88 -6.03 18.82
C ARG A 83 -8.96 -5.00 19.16
N VAL A 84 -8.55 -3.77 19.38
CA VAL A 84 -9.44 -2.64 19.73
C VAL A 84 -10.51 -2.42 18.64
N ASP A 85 -10.19 -2.73 17.38
CA ASP A 85 -11.10 -2.70 16.24
C ASP A 85 -12.35 -3.59 16.42
N THR A 86 -12.24 -4.71 17.12
CA THR A 86 -13.37 -5.60 17.38
C THR A 86 -14.41 -4.96 18.32
N VAL A 87 -13.98 -4.02 19.15
CA VAL A 87 -14.85 -3.28 20.06
C VAL A 87 -15.51 -2.09 19.33
N LEU A 88 -14.74 -1.40 18.47
CA LEU A 88 -15.18 -0.21 17.72
C LEU A 88 -15.83 -0.56 16.36
N GLY A 89 -15.55 -1.73 15.80
CA GLY A 89 -15.75 -2.08 14.39
C GLY A 89 -17.13 -2.60 14.01
N LYS A 90 -18.18 -2.41 14.80
CA LYS A 90 -19.55 -2.81 14.41
C LYS A 90 -20.37 -1.69 13.76
N SER A 91 -19.70 -0.74 13.10
CA SER A 91 -20.35 0.36 12.42
C SER A 91 -21.16 -0.12 11.19
N TRP A 92 -22.38 0.40 11.02
CA TRP A 92 -23.28 0.15 9.90
C TRP A 92 -22.69 0.60 8.54
N ALA A 93 -21.86 1.63 8.54
CA ALA A 93 -21.23 2.16 7.33
C ALA A 93 -20.30 1.13 6.66
N LEU A 94 -19.56 0.34 7.45
CA LEU A 94 -18.68 -0.71 6.94
C LEU A 94 -19.46 -1.82 6.21
N ARG A 95 -20.63 -2.20 6.75
CA ARG A 95 -21.49 -3.24 6.13
C ARG A 95 -22.07 -2.80 4.78
N ALA A 96 -22.51 -1.54 4.66
CA ALA A 96 -23.04 -1.01 3.41
C ALA A 96 -21.96 -0.92 2.31
N GLN A 97 -20.72 -0.59 2.68
CA GLN A 97 -19.59 -0.52 1.77
C GLN A 97 -19.19 -1.91 1.24
N VAL A 98 -19.19 -2.93 2.09
CA VAL A 98 -18.92 -4.33 1.71
C VAL A 98 -19.96 -4.84 0.72
N VAL A 99 -21.25 -4.58 0.94
CA VAL A 99 -22.32 -5.00 0.02
C VAL A 99 -22.17 -4.36 -1.35
N ARG A 100 -21.87 -3.05 -1.40
CA ARG A 100 -21.73 -2.31 -2.67
C ARG A 100 -20.58 -2.82 -3.54
N ALA A 101 -19.47 -3.21 -2.96
CA ALA A 101 -18.34 -3.71 -3.73
C ALA A 101 -18.45 -5.17 -4.16
N HIS A 102 -19.21 -5.98 -3.45
CA HIS A 102 -19.54 -7.32 -3.96
C HIS A 102 -20.39 -7.28 -5.24
N LEU A 103 -21.18 -6.21 -5.42
CA LEU A 103 -22.08 -6.06 -6.57
C LEU A 103 -21.39 -5.42 -7.80
N PHE A 104 -20.42 -4.52 -7.61
CA PHE A 104 -19.81 -3.75 -8.70
C PHE A 104 -18.28 -3.97 -8.79
N ASN A 105 -17.72 -4.05 -10.00
CA ASN A 105 -16.27 -4.06 -10.24
C ASN A 105 -15.75 -2.62 -10.34
N VAL A 106 -15.70 -1.93 -9.19
CA VAL A 106 -15.37 -0.50 -9.10
C VAL A 106 -13.93 -0.22 -9.56
N GLN A 107 -12.99 -1.13 -9.28
CA GLN A 107 -11.58 -0.96 -9.60
C GLN A 107 -11.32 -0.89 -11.12
N ALA A 108 -12.02 -1.73 -11.90
CA ALA A 108 -11.89 -1.70 -13.35
C ALA A 108 -12.50 -0.45 -13.99
N MET A 109 -13.55 0.13 -13.37
CA MET A 109 -14.26 1.30 -13.89
C MET A 109 -13.58 2.63 -13.56
N ARG A 110 -12.74 2.68 -12.54
CA ARG A 110 -12.19 3.93 -11.96
C ARG A 110 -10.66 3.98 -11.90
N ALA A 111 -9.97 3.22 -12.78
CA ALA A 111 -8.51 3.16 -12.80
C ALA A 111 -7.86 4.54 -12.94
N PHE A 112 -8.42 5.44 -13.76
CA PHE A 112 -7.90 6.81 -13.93
C PHE A 112 -8.21 7.76 -12.75
N GLU A 113 -9.30 7.56 -12.00
CA GLU A 113 -9.59 8.36 -10.80
C GLU A 113 -8.52 8.17 -9.70
N VAL A 114 -7.93 6.98 -9.61
CA VAL A 114 -6.84 6.68 -8.69
C VAL A 114 -5.60 7.51 -9.05
N GLY A 115 -5.29 7.62 -10.37
CA GLY A 115 -4.19 8.44 -10.86
C GLY A 115 -4.35 9.91 -10.49
N GLU A 116 -5.52 10.49 -10.75
CA GLU A 116 -5.78 11.91 -10.53
C GLU A 116 -5.87 12.30 -9.05
N ARG A 117 -6.51 11.50 -8.21
CA ARG A 117 -6.72 11.88 -6.80
C ARG A 117 -5.53 11.59 -5.89
N HIS A 118 -4.79 10.52 -6.15
CA HIS A 118 -3.74 10.07 -5.24
C HIS A 118 -2.35 10.57 -5.66
N TYR A 119 -2.01 10.46 -6.97
CA TYR A 119 -0.66 10.78 -7.44
C TYR A 119 -0.49 12.23 -7.90
N ASP A 120 -1.58 12.99 -8.03
CA ASP A 120 -1.56 14.41 -8.40
C ASP A 120 -1.50 15.36 -7.19
N VAL A 121 -1.16 14.85 -6.00
CA VAL A 121 -0.88 15.68 -4.81
C VAL A 121 0.27 16.67 -5.05
N GLY A 122 1.27 16.28 -5.84
CA GLY A 122 2.38 17.12 -6.29
C GLY A 122 3.73 16.43 -6.17
N ASN A 123 4.51 16.47 -7.25
CA ASN A 123 5.84 15.84 -7.31
C ASN A 123 6.83 16.45 -6.30
N ASP A 124 6.63 17.70 -5.86
CA ASP A 124 7.45 18.35 -4.85
C ASP A 124 7.38 17.61 -3.50
N LEU A 125 6.20 17.26 -3.03
CA LEU A 125 6.02 16.47 -1.81
C LEU A 125 6.67 15.09 -1.93
N TYR A 126 6.37 14.38 -3.03
CA TYR A 126 6.92 13.04 -3.23
C TYR A 126 8.44 13.05 -3.33
N ARG A 127 9.04 14.02 -4.00
CA ARG A 127 10.50 14.15 -4.12
C ARG A 127 11.16 14.33 -2.75
N GLU A 128 10.61 15.20 -1.91
CA GLU A 128 11.12 15.43 -0.56
C GLU A 128 10.99 14.17 0.33
N MET A 129 9.90 13.42 0.19
CA MET A 129 9.61 12.26 1.01
C MET A 129 10.33 10.99 0.53
N LEU A 130 10.32 10.71 -0.78
CA LEU A 130 10.76 9.45 -1.35
C LEU A 130 12.26 9.41 -1.71
N GLY A 131 12.90 10.58 -1.85
CA GLY A 131 14.27 10.69 -2.33
C GLY A 131 14.39 10.63 -3.86
N PRO A 132 15.64 10.55 -4.39
CA PRO A 132 15.94 10.81 -5.80
C PRO A 132 15.35 9.81 -6.78
N ARG A 133 15.13 8.56 -6.37
CA ARG A 133 14.57 7.50 -7.23
C ARG A 133 13.05 7.54 -7.34
N MET A 134 12.37 8.40 -6.56
CA MET A 134 10.89 8.54 -6.57
C MET A 134 10.15 7.21 -6.42
N ILE A 135 10.58 6.35 -5.49
CA ILE A 135 10.01 5.01 -5.30
C ILE A 135 9.03 5.01 -4.13
N TYR A 136 7.75 4.81 -4.44
CA TYR A 136 6.65 4.83 -3.46
C TYR A 136 6.20 3.42 -3.08
N THR A 137 7.16 2.52 -2.87
CA THR A 137 6.94 1.14 -2.43
C THR A 137 8.01 0.75 -1.42
N CYS A 138 7.81 -0.37 -0.73
CA CYS A 138 8.71 -0.86 0.31
C CYS A 138 10.16 -0.94 -0.18
N ALA A 139 11.09 -0.42 0.60
CA ALA A 139 12.52 -0.59 0.44
C ALA A 139 12.99 -1.94 1.02
N TYR A 140 14.26 -2.30 0.84
CA TYR A 140 14.84 -3.52 1.40
C TYR A 140 16.08 -3.19 2.24
N PHE A 141 15.87 -2.99 3.53
CA PHE A 141 16.90 -2.60 4.51
C PHE A 141 17.80 -3.79 4.89
N LYS A 142 18.46 -4.38 3.90
CA LYS A 142 19.47 -5.39 4.13
C LYS A 142 20.85 -4.72 4.20
N ASN A 143 21.47 -4.72 5.38
CA ASN A 143 22.80 -4.16 5.63
C ASN A 143 22.90 -2.62 5.41
N THR A 144 21.82 -1.87 5.56
CA THR A 144 21.82 -0.41 5.45
C THR A 144 20.69 0.20 6.27
N ASP A 145 20.92 1.42 6.79
CA ASP A 145 19.89 2.26 7.43
C ASP A 145 19.47 3.44 6.52
N SER A 146 20.08 3.58 5.35
CA SER A 146 19.74 4.59 4.38
C SER A 146 18.54 4.17 3.53
N LEU A 147 17.52 5.02 3.42
CA LEU A 147 16.36 4.80 2.56
C LEU A 147 16.77 4.62 1.09
N ASP A 148 17.65 5.49 0.58
CA ASP A 148 18.08 5.45 -0.82
C ASP A 148 18.82 4.15 -1.14
N ALA A 149 19.75 3.75 -0.29
CA ALA A 149 20.46 2.48 -0.44
C ALA A 149 19.53 1.27 -0.30
N ALA A 150 18.55 1.32 0.60
CA ALA A 150 17.56 0.27 0.77
C ALA A 150 16.59 0.18 -0.43
N GLN A 151 16.25 1.32 -1.06
CA GLN A 151 15.47 1.32 -2.30
C GLN A 151 16.29 0.72 -3.46
N GLU A 152 17.56 1.08 -3.63
CA GLU A 152 18.41 0.47 -4.64
C GLU A 152 18.62 -1.04 -4.40
N ALA A 153 18.80 -1.46 -3.16
CA ALA A 153 18.90 -2.87 -2.79
C ALA A 153 17.61 -3.66 -3.14
N LYS A 154 16.44 -3.04 -2.97
CA LYS A 154 15.17 -3.63 -3.39
C LYS A 154 15.08 -3.78 -4.91
N LEU A 155 15.48 -2.76 -5.68
CA LEU A 155 15.43 -2.80 -7.14
C LEU A 155 16.43 -3.86 -7.69
N ASP A 156 17.61 -3.91 -7.12
CA ASP A 156 18.62 -4.92 -7.44
C ASP A 156 18.11 -6.33 -7.15
N LEU A 157 17.45 -6.53 -5.99
CA LEU A 157 16.85 -7.82 -5.65
C LEU A 157 15.78 -8.25 -6.68
N VAL A 158 14.95 -7.33 -7.17
CA VAL A 158 13.96 -7.60 -8.23
C VAL A 158 14.65 -8.04 -9.51
N CYS A 159 15.64 -7.28 -9.97
CA CYS A 159 16.40 -7.59 -11.18
C CYS A 159 17.09 -8.96 -11.11
N ARG A 160 17.71 -9.29 -9.96
CA ARG A 160 18.36 -10.60 -9.74
C ARG A 160 17.37 -11.75 -9.69
N LYS A 161 16.21 -11.59 -9.04
CA LYS A 161 15.14 -12.59 -9.02
C LYS A 161 14.62 -12.91 -10.43
N LEU A 162 14.52 -11.90 -11.26
CA LEU A 162 14.14 -12.08 -12.66
C LEU A 162 15.26 -12.63 -13.53
N GLY A 163 16.53 -12.52 -13.08
CA GLY A 163 17.71 -12.88 -13.86
C GLY A 163 17.89 -11.94 -15.06
N LEU A 164 17.66 -10.64 -14.87
CA LEU A 164 17.78 -9.66 -15.94
C LEU A 164 19.22 -9.61 -16.48
N ALA A 165 19.33 -9.56 -17.81
CA ALA A 165 20.60 -9.48 -18.52
C ALA A 165 20.50 -8.47 -19.67
N PRO A 166 21.65 -7.92 -20.14
CA PRO A 166 21.67 -6.95 -21.23
C PRO A 166 20.92 -7.45 -22.47
N GLY A 167 20.14 -6.54 -23.08
CA GLY A 167 19.34 -6.81 -24.26
C GLY A 167 17.94 -7.38 -24.00
N MET A 168 17.62 -7.81 -22.77
CA MET A 168 16.27 -8.24 -22.41
C MET A 168 15.27 -7.08 -22.49
N ARG A 169 14.02 -7.43 -22.81
CA ARG A 169 12.88 -6.52 -22.84
C ARG A 169 12.00 -6.76 -21.61
N VAL A 170 11.76 -5.70 -20.84
CA VAL A 170 10.97 -5.75 -19.62
C VAL A 170 9.69 -4.91 -19.76
N LEU A 171 8.59 -5.43 -19.26
CA LEU A 171 7.33 -4.71 -19.14
C LEU A 171 7.06 -4.39 -17.67
N ASP A 172 6.87 -3.11 -17.33
CA ASP A 172 6.51 -2.64 -15.97
C ASP A 172 5.06 -2.17 -15.93
N LEU A 173 4.19 -3.00 -15.37
CA LEU A 173 2.76 -2.73 -15.23
C LEU A 173 2.52 -1.89 -13.97
N GLY A 174 2.27 -0.59 -14.15
CA GLY A 174 2.15 0.35 -13.04
C GLY A 174 3.49 0.94 -12.60
N CYS A 175 4.25 1.46 -13.55
CA CYS A 175 5.64 1.89 -13.37
C CYS A 175 5.86 3.12 -12.47
N GLY A 176 4.79 3.80 -12.04
CA GLY A 176 4.91 5.04 -11.25
C GLY A 176 5.77 6.08 -11.96
N TRP A 177 6.71 6.69 -11.22
CA TRP A 177 7.69 7.64 -11.79
C TRP A 177 8.85 6.97 -12.55
N GLY A 178 8.76 5.66 -12.83
CA GLY A 178 9.76 4.94 -13.63
C GLY A 178 11.04 4.56 -12.89
N GLY A 179 11.06 4.64 -11.55
CA GLY A 179 12.28 4.40 -10.77
C GLY A 179 12.84 2.99 -10.93
N PHE A 180 11.98 1.94 -11.02
CA PHE A 180 12.43 0.59 -11.36
C PHE A 180 12.92 0.51 -12.82
N ALA A 181 12.18 1.08 -13.74
CA ALA A 181 12.51 1.05 -15.17
C ALA A 181 13.90 1.68 -15.43
N ALA A 182 14.15 2.85 -14.84
CA ALA A 182 15.42 3.54 -14.94
C ALA A 182 16.57 2.71 -14.35
N PHE A 183 16.39 2.20 -13.12
CA PHE A 183 17.41 1.38 -12.45
C PHE A 183 17.76 0.11 -13.26
N ALA A 184 16.74 -0.60 -13.74
CA ALA A 184 16.94 -1.80 -14.54
C ALA A 184 17.68 -1.52 -15.86
N ALA A 185 17.33 -0.43 -16.54
CA ALA A 185 18.01 0.03 -17.74
C ALA A 185 19.47 0.41 -17.49
N GLU A 186 19.73 1.22 -16.45
CA GLU A 186 21.06 1.68 -16.05
C GLU A 186 22.01 0.56 -15.63
N ARG A 187 21.52 -0.35 -14.79
CA ARG A 187 22.36 -1.34 -14.11
C ARG A 187 22.42 -2.69 -14.82
N TYR A 188 21.36 -3.06 -15.53
CA TYR A 188 21.22 -4.38 -16.16
C TYR A 188 21.19 -4.33 -17.67
N GLY A 189 21.20 -3.14 -18.30
CA GLY A 189 21.27 -2.99 -19.76
C GLY A 189 20.03 -3.49 -20.49
N VAL A 190 18.87 -3.48 -19.81
CA VAL A 190 17.59 -3.89 -20.38
C VAL A 190 16.84 -2.71 -20.99
N SER A 191 15.91 -2.98 -21.92
CA SER A 191 14.92 -1.98 -22.35
C SER A 191 13.62 -2.20 -21.59
N VAL A 192 12.98 -1.10 -21.15
CA VAL A 192 11.76 -1.18 -20.34
C VAL A 192 10.63 -0.39 -20.97
N ILE A 193 9.46 -1.00 -21.07
CA ILE A 193 8.20 -0.31 -21.35
C ILE A 193 7.40 -0.25 -20.07
N GLY A 194 7.07 0.96 -19.59
CA GLY A 194 6.30 1.19 -18.39
C GLY A 194 4.92 1.75 -18.69
N TYR A 195 3.89 1.23 -18.01
CA TYR A 195 2.52 1.72 -18.08
C TYR A 195 2.16 2.49 -16.80
N THR A 196 1.54 3.64 -16.95
CA THR A 196 0.93 4.39 -15.83
C THR A 196 -0.31 5.12 -16.29
N VAL A 197 -1.27 5.32 -15.38
CA VAL A 197 -2.48 6.12 -15.62
C VAL A 197 -2.37 7.56 -15.08
N SER A 198 -1.28 7.91 -14.39
CA SER A 198 -1.02 9.24 -13.88
C SER A 198 -0.26 10.10 -14.90
N ARG A 199 -0.85 11.24 -15.27
CA ARG A 199 -0.23 12.22 -16.18
C ARG A 199 1.05 12.81 -15.58
N GLN A 200 1.05 13.09 -14.27
CA GLN A 200 2.22 13.66 -13.58
C GLN A 200 3.38 12.67 -13.53
N GLN A 201 3.11 11.40 -13.24
CA GLN A 201 4.13 10.36 -13.25
C GLN A 201 4.73 10.17 -14.65
N ALA A 202 3.87 10.08 -15.67
CA ALA A 202 4.32 9.91 -17.04
C ALA A 202 5.17 11.08 -17.54
N ALA A 203 4.75 12.32 -17.27
CA ALA A 203 5.50 13.52 -17.67
C ALA A 203 6.86 13.57 -16.99
N TRP A 204 6.88 13.38 -15.67
CA TRP A 204 8.11 13.39 -14.87
C TRP A 204 9.09 12.30 -15.35
N SER A 205 8.60 11.07 -15.55
CA SER A 205 9.44 9.95 -15.96
C SER A 205 10.05 10.16 -17.36
N ARG A 206 9.27 10.65 -18.32
CA ARG A 206 9.75 10.97 -19.67
C ARG A 206 10.83 12.03 -19.67
N GLU A 207 10.70 13.04 -18.81
CA GLU A 207 11.68 14.10 -18.65
C GLU A 207 12.99 13.58 -18.03
N HIS A 208 12.90 12.85 -16.93
CA HIS A 208 14.07 12.44 -16.12
C HIS A 208 14.80 11.21 -16.65
N HIS A 209 14.13 10.38 -17.47
CA HIS A 209 14.69 9.14 -18.00
C HIS A 209 14.86 9.14 -19.54
N ALA A 210 14.81 10.32 -20.17
CA ALA A 210 14.89 10.47 -21.63
C ALA A 210 16.16 9.87 -22.28
N ALA A 211 17.27 9.81 -21.52
CA ALA A 211 18.54 9.26 -22.01
C ALA A 211 18.63 7.71 -21.90
N LEU A 212 17.65 7.06 -21.28
CA LEU A 212 17.65 5.64 -21.03
C LEU A 212 16.74 4.90 -22.04
N PRO A 213 16.94 3.60 -22.28
CA PRO A 213 16.04 2.78 -23.10
C PRO A 213 14.74 2.46 -22.32
N VAL A 214 14.03 3.51 -21.93
CA VAL A 214 12.77 3.47 -21.14
C VAL A 214 11.69 4.22 -21.91
N GLU A 215 10.62 3.50 -22.26
CA GLU A 215 9.42 4.08 -22.89
C GLU A 215 8.28 4.09 -21.87
N ILE A 216 7.70 5.27 -21.60
CA ILE A 216 6.56 5.39 -20.67
C ILE A 216 5.27 5.66 -21.45
N ARG A 217 4.29 4.80 -21.26
CA ARG A 217 2.96 4.88 -21.84
C ARG A 217 1.95 5.37 -20.80
N LEU A 218 1.28 6.47 -21.12
CA LEU A 218 0.14 6.96 -20.34
C LEU A 218 -1.11 6.20 -20.77
N GLU A 219 -1.21 4.96 -20.34
CA GLU A 219 -2.26 4.02 -20.71
C GLU A 219 -2.55 3.06 -19.55
N ASP A 220 -3.75 2.50 -19.57
CA ASP A 220 -4.11 1.41 -18.65
C ASP A 220 -3.30 0.14 -19.02
N TYR A 221 -2.74 -0.54 -18.02
CA TYR A 221 -1.94 -1.76 -18.21
C TYR A 221 -2.70 -2.87 -18.96
N ARG A 222 -4.04 -2.87 -18.90
CA ARG A 222 -4.90 -3.85 -19.59
C ARG A 222 -4.77 -3.77 -21.10
N ASN A 223 -4.30 -2.64 -21.62
CA ASN A 223 -4.04 -2.44 -23.05
C ASN A 223 -2.63 -2.88 -23.45
N ALA A 224 -1.84 -3.44 -22.55
CA ALA A 224 -0.47 -3.85 -22.84
C ALA A 224 -0.44 -4.93 -23.92
N THR A 225 0.48 -4.74 -24.86
CA THR A 225 0.70 -5.63 -26.02
C THR A 225 2.18 -5.91 -26.23
N GLY A 226 2.51 -6.88 -27.05
CA GLY A 226 3.90 -7.26 -27.34
C GLY A 226 4.32 -8.52 -26.59
N ARG A 227 5.66 -8.76 -26.58
CA ARG A 227 6.29 -9.90 -25.91
C ARG A 227 7.53 -9.43 -25.17
N TYR A 228 7.74 -9.96 -23.97
CA TYR A 228 8.75 -9.51 -23.03
C TYR A 228 9.43 -10.69 -22.33
N ASP A 229 10.67 -10.50 -21.94
CA ASP A 229 11.43 -11.50 -21.19
C ASP A 229 11.09 -11.48 -19.69
N ALA A 230 10.58 -10.34 -19.22
CA ALA A 230 10.01 -10.22 -17.88
C ALA A 230 8.81 -9.27 -17.88
N VAL A 231 7.79 -9.62 -17.09
CA VAL A 231 6.65 -8.76 -16.74
C VAL A 231 6.70 -8.47 -15.25
N VAL A 232 6.72 -7.20 -14.89
CA VAL A 232 6.91 -6.72 -13.51
C VAL A 232 5.71 -5.90 -13.08
N SER A 233 5.29 -6.07 -11.83
CA SER A 233 4.44 -5.09 -11.16
C SER A 233 4.90 -4.90 -9.72
N ILE A 234 5.04 -3.64 -9.31
CA ILE A 234 5.51 -3.26 -7.99
C ILE A 234 4.51 -2.26 -7.38
N GLY A 235 3.64 -2.74 -6.45
CA GLY A 235 2.59 -1.93 -5.82
C GLY A 235 1.39 -1.66 -6.73
N LEU A 236 1.05 -2.59 -7.61
CA LEU A 236 -0.11 -2.49 -8.50
C LEU A 236 -1.28 -3.37 -8.03
N MET A 237 -1.01 -4.56 -7.48
CA MET A 237 -2.05 -5.54 -7.17
C MET A 237 -3.09 -5.03 -6.20
N GLU A 238 -2.72 -4.11 -5.32
CA GLU A 238 -3.60 -3.42 -4.38
C GLU A 238 -4.70 -2.60 -5.08
N HIS A 239 -4.47 -2.22 -6.33
CA HIS A 239 -5.39 -1.44 -7.17
C HIS A 239 -6.12 -2.28 -8.23
N VAL A 240 -5.69 -3.51 -8.46
CA VAL A 240 -6.30 -4.44 -9.44
C VAL A 240 -7.67 -4.91 -8.96
N GLY A 241 -7.79 -5.24 -7.68
CA GLY A 241 -9.00 -5.73 -7.03
C GLY A 241 -9.27 -7.23 -7.28
N PRO A 242 -9.94 -7.90 -6.33
CA PRO A 242 -10.05 -9.37 -6.32
C PRO A 242 -10.67 -9.99 -7.57
N LYS A 243 -11.63 -9.30 -8.18
CA LYS A 243 -12.31 -9.77 -9.41
C LYS A 243 -11.41 -9.77 -10.65
N ASN A 244 -10.33 -9.00 -10.62
CA ASN A 244 -9.43 -8.80 -11.75
C ASN A 244 -8.08 -9.50 -11.57
N HIS A 245 -7.81 -10.19 -10.45
CA HIS A 245 -6.54 -10.86 -10.22
C HIS A 245 -6.28 -11.93 -11.29
N ARG A 246 -7.26 -12.79 -11.59
CA ARG A 246 -7.09 -13.83 -12.63
C ARG A 246 -6.90 -13.24 -14.04
N PRO A 247 -7.73 -12.29 -14.52
CA PRO A 247 -7.46 -11.58 -15.77
C PRO A 247 -6.07 -10.92 -15.84
N TYR A 248 -5.57 -10.41 -14.71
CA TYR A 248 -4.21 -9.87 -14.63
C TYR A 248 -3.15 -10.97 -14.86
N MET A 249 -3.29 -12.15 -14.21
CA MET A 249 -2.35 -13.27 -14.39
C MET A 249 -2.36 -13.80 -15.83
N GLU A 250 -3.54 -13.88 -16.44
CA GLU A 250 -3.71 -14.26 -17.85
C GLU A 250 -3.02 -13.26 -18.80
N LEU A 251 -3.18 -11.97 -18.55
CA LEU A 251 -2.50 -10.91 -19.31
C LEU A 251 -0.98 -11.04 -19.16
N ALA A 252 -0.49 -11.11 -17.93
CA ALA A 252 0.95 -11.20 -17.65
C ALA A 252 1.59 -12.42 -18.33
N ALA A 253 0.96 -13.60 -18.23
CA ALA A 253 1.43 -14.82 -18.88
C ALA A 253 1.44 -14.69 -20.42
N ARG A 254 0.38 -14.12 -21.00
CA ARG A 254 0.26 -13.92 -22.46
C ARG A 254 1.36 -13.02 -23.02
N LEU A 255 1.84 -12.06 -22.24
CA LEU A 255 2.86 -11.07 -22.66
C LEU A 255 4.30 -11.60 -22.53
N LEU A 256 4.52 -12.81 -22.00
CA LEU A 256 5.87 -13.37 -21.86
C LEU A 256 6.38 -14.02 -23.13
N ASN A 257 7.66 -13.84 -23.40
CA ASN A 257 8.43 -14.71 -24.30
C ASN A 257 8.57 -16.12 -23.69
N PRO A 258 8.86 -17.16 -24.48
CA PRO A 258 9.29 -18.46 -23.95
C PRO A 258 10.45 -18.30 -22.96
N GLY A 259 10.34 -18.89 -21.76
CA GLY A 259 11.31 -18.75 -20.67
C GLY A 259 11.23 -17.45 -19.87
N GLY A 260 10.31 -16.56 -20.21
CA GLY A 260 10.08 -15.32 -19.49
C GLY A 260 9.44 -15.52 -18.10
N LYS A 261 9.52 -14.50 -17.25
CA LYS A 261 9.07 -14.54 -15.85
C LYS A 261 8.14 -13.38 -15.50
N VAL A 262 7.19 -13.65 -14.62
CA VAL A 262 6.38 -12.62 -13.96
C VAL A 262 6.96 -12.33 -12.58
N PHE A 263 7.01 -11.06 -12.20
CA PHE A 263 7.34 -10.61 -10.86
C PHE A 263 6.21 -9.74 -10.30
N ILE A 264 5.77 -10.07 -9.10
CA ILE A 264 4.74 -9.33 -8.37
C ILE A 264 5.29 -8.94 -7.00
N HIS A 265 5.27 -7.64 -6.70
CA HIS A 265 5.57 -7.10 -5.38
C HIS A 265 4.33 -6.38 -4.87
N THR A 266 3.74 -6.89 -3.81
CA THR A 266 2.45 -6.38 -3.32
C THR A 266 2.31 -6.50 -1.81
N ILE A 267 1.60 -5.56 -1.22
CA ILE A 267 1.13 -5.68 0.16
C ILE A 267 0.19 -6.88 0.24
N GLY A 268 0.29 -7.65 1.33
CA GLY A 268 -0.57 -8.78 1.61
C GLY A 268 -1.30 -8.63 2.94
N GLY A 269 -2.61 -8.81 2.93
CA GLY A 269 -3.44 -8.79 4.12
C GLY A 269 -3.42 -10.12 4.90
N ALA A 270 -3.69 -10.06 6.20
CA ALA A 270 -3.80 -11.23 7.06
C ALA A 270 -5.09 -12.06 6.79
N GLY A 271 -6.11 -11.45 6.18
CA GLY A 271 -7.36 -12.11 5.82
C GLY A 271 -7.99 -11.53 4.56
N PRO A 272 -8.87 -12.27 3.87
CA PRO A 272 -9.50 -11.82 2.64
C PRO A 272 -10.42 -10.63 2.93
N ARG A 273 -10.06 -9.49 2.37
CA ARG A 273 -10.87 -8.26 2.40
C ARG A 273 -11.11 -7.79 0.97
N THR A 274 -12.25 -7.19 0.72
CA THR A 274 -12.60 -6.61 -0.61
C THR A 274 -12.32 -5.12 -0.68
N HIS A 275 -11.99 -4.51 0.46
CA HIS A 275 -11.73 -3.07 0.61
C HIS A 275 -10.67 -2.86 1.69
N ILE A 276 -9.99 -1.72 1.59
CA ILE A 276 -9.15 -1.21 2.67
C ILE A 276 -10.00 -0.48 3.72
N ASP A 277 -9.35 -0.01 4.77
CA ASP A 277 -9.93 0.83 5.79
C ASP A 277 -10.61 2.07 5.19
N PRO A 278 -11.83 2.47 5.66
CA PRO A 278 -12.59 3.59 5.08
C PRO A 278 -11.86 4.93 5.07
N TRP A 279 -10.98 5.20 6.04
CA TRP A 279 -10.21 6.42 6.03
C TRP A 279 -9.15 6.39 4.92
N PHE A 280 -8.45 5.27 4.76
CA PHE A 280 -7.48 5.07 3.68
C PHE A 280 -8.14 5.12 2.30
N ASP A 281 -9.33 4.52 2.15
CA ASP A 281 -10.11 4.56 0.91
C ASP A 281 -10.50 5.99 0.52
N LYS A 282 -10.88 6.80 1.52
CA LYS A 282 -11.32 8.18 1.29
C LYS A 282 -10.17 9.13 0.96
N TYR A 283 -9.05 9.02 1.68
CA TYR A 283 -8.01 10.06 1.72
C TYR A 283 -6.71 9.68 0.99
N ILE A 284 -6.38 8.39 0.89
CA ILE A 284 -5.06 7.95 0.42
C ILE A 284 -5.16 7.05 -0.81
N PHE A 285 -5.87 5.93 -0.74
CA PHE A 285 -5.91 4.91 -1.80
C PHE A 285 -7.34 4.57 -2.21
N PRO A 286 -8.03 5.44 -2.96
CA PRO A 286 -9.40 5.19 -3.37
C PRO A 286 -9.56 3.86 -4.11
N ASN A 287 -10.56 3.07 -3.73
CA ASN A 287 -10.91 1.77 -4.32
C ASN A 287 -9.81 0.69 -4.22
N ALA A 288 -8.80 0.85 -3.37
CA ALA A 288 -7.79 -0.18 -3.16
C ALA A 288 -8.36 -1.41 -2.42
N ALA A 289 -7.75 -2.56 -2.67
CA ALA A 289 -8.05 -3.81 -1.96
C ALA A 289 -6.76 -4.60 -1.79
N ILE A 290 -6.31 -4.76 -0.57
CA ILE A 290 -5.08 -5.51 -0.27
C ILE A 290 -5.37 -7.01 -0.45
N PRO A 291 -4.69 -7.70 -1.41
CA PRO A 291 -4.89 -9.12 -1.63
C PRO A 291 -4.31 -9.95 -0.48
N THR A 292 -4.80 -11.17 -0.30
CA THR A 292 -4.08 -12.19 0.47
C THR A 292 -3.22 -13.04 -0.45
N LEU A 293 -2.21 -13.70 0.11
CA LEU A 293 -1.40 -14.66 -0.65
C LEU A 293 -2.26 -15.78 -1.24
N GLY A 294 -3.29 -16.25 -0.52
CA GLY A 294 -4.23 -17.25 -0.99
C GLY A 294 -5.04 -16.78 -2.21
N GLN A 295 -5.52 -15.52 -2.22
CA GLN A 295 -6.23 -14.96 -3.37
C GLN A 295 -5.32 -14.87 -4.61
N LEU A 296 -4.05 -14.48 -4.43
CA LEU A 296 -3.08 -14.43 -5.52
C LEU A 296 -2.75 -15.83 -6.04
N ALA A 297 -2.53 -16.80 -5.14
CA ALA A 297 -2.27 -18.19 -5.52
C ALA A 297 -3.43 -18.79 -6.33
N THR A 298 -4.67 -18.61 -5.86
CA THR A 298 -5.86 -19.07 -6.60
C THR A 298 -5.99 -18.39 -7.97
N ALA A 299 -5.64 -17.12 -8.09
CA ALA A 299 -5.65 -16.42 -9.38
C ALA A 299 -4.58 -16.93 -10.37
N MET A 300 -3.50 -17.53 -9.87
CA MET A 300 -2.42 -18.13 -10.68
C MET A 300 -2.71 -19.55 -11.13
N GLU A 301 -3.65 -20.28 -10.51
CA GLU A 301 -3.93 -21.70 -10.83
C GLU A 301 -4.13 -21.90 -12.33
N GLU A 302 -3.44 -22.92 -12.90
CA GLU A 302 -3.43 -23.29 -14.31
C GLU A 302 -2.79 -22.27 -15.29
N ILE A 303 -2.40 -21.07 -14.82
CA ILE A 303 -1.83 -19.98 -15.64
C ILE A 303 -0.35 -19.81 -15.36
N LEU A 304 -0.01 -19.65 -14.11
CA LEU A 304 1.35 -19.36 -13.63
C LEU A 304 1.73 -20.28 -12.47
N VAL A 305 2.98 -20.73 -12.46
CA VAL A 305 3.56 -21.50 -11.36
C VAL A 305 4.41 -20.57 -10.50
N PRO A 306 4.07 -20.35 -9.21
CA PRO A 306 4.94 -19.61 -8.29
C PRO A 306 6.25 -20.36 -8.05
N GLU A 307 7.37 -19.74 -8.42
CA GLU A 307 8.73 -20.32 -8.28
C GLU A 307 9.43 -19.85 -7.01
N ASP A 308 9.18 -18.60 -6.58
CA ASP A 308 9.65 -18.03 -5.32
C ASP A 308 8.60 -17.12 -4.71
N VAL A 309 8.39 -17.27 -3.41
CA VAL A 309 7.57 -16.37 -2.60
C VAL A 309 8.37 -15.92 -1.40
N GLN A 310 8.70 -14.64 -1.35
CA GLN A 310 9.43 -14.04 -0.23
C GLN A 310 8.58 -12.98 0.45
N ASN A 311 8.44 -13.08 1.78
CA ASN A 311 7.83 -12.02 2.60
C ASN A 311 8.92 -11.07 3.09
N ILE A 312 8.89 -9.83 2.61
CA ILE A 312 9.78 -8.75 3.04
C ILE A 312 9.03 -7.67 3.85
N GLY A 313 7.84 -7.97 4.36
CA GLY A 313 6.99 -7.06 5.15
C GLY A 313 7.69 -6.33 6.30
N PRO A 314 8.64 -6.94 7.04
CA PRO A 314 9.39 -6.24 8.09
C PRO A 314 10.14 -4.98 7.63
N HIS A 315 10.44 -4.86 6.33
CA HIS A 315 11.14 -3.70 5.77
C HIS A 315 10.20 -2.51 5.48
N TYR A 316 8.89 -2.71 5.51
CA TYR A 316 7.96 -1.59 5.26
C TYR A 316 7.84 -0.63 6.44
N ASP A 317 7.90 -1.13 7.68
CA ASP A 317 7.93 -0.26 8.86
C ASP A 317 9.09 0.75 8.78
N PRO A 318 10.38 0.38 8.66
CA PRO A 318 11.46 1.35 8.51
C PRO A 318 11.34 2.21 7.24
N THR A 319 10.74 1.71 6.15
CA THR A 319 10.47 2.51 4.96
C THR A 319 9.50 3.66 5.27
N LEU A 320 8.38 3.37 5.93
CA LEU A 320 7.36 4.36 6.30
C LEU A 320 7.89 5.35 7.34
N MET A 321 8.70 4.89 8.30
CA MET A 321 9.35 5.75 9.27
C MET A 321 10.37 6.69 8.62
N ALA A 322 11.13 6.23 7.63
CA ALA A 322 12.02 7.08 6.86
C ALA A 322 11.24 8.11 6.01
N TRP A 323 10.15 7.71 5.36
CA TRP A 323 9.28 8.65 4.66
C TRP A 323 8.69 9.70 5.58
N TRP A 324 8.26 9.29 6.79
CA TRP A 324 7.79 10.22 7.80
C TRP A 324 8.87 11.22 8.21
N ALA A 325 10.08 10.76 8.52
CA ALA A 325 11.18 11.63 8.90
C ALA A 325 11.54 12.64 7.81
N ASN A 326 11.59 12.21 6.53
CA ASN A 326 11.85 13.08 5.39
C ASN A 326 10.73 14.11 5.21
N PHE A 327 9.47 13.69 5.27
CA PHE A 327 8.31 14.57 5.14
C PHE A 327 8.27 15.63 6.25
N ASP A 328 8.47 15.22 7.51
CA ASP A 328 8.48 16.10 8.67
C ASP A 328 9.61 17.15 8.57
N ALA A 329 10.81 16.71 8.20
CA ALA A 329 11.95 17.61 7.97
C ALA A 329 11.73 18.60 6.81
N ALA A 330 10.98 18.17 5.77
CA ALA A 330 10.64 19.02 4.63
C ALA A 330 9.45 19.95 4.91
N TRP A 331 8.68 19.72 5.96
CA TRP A 331 7.42 20.41 6.23
C TRP A 331 7.52 21.95 6.22
N PRO A 332 8.56 22.61 6.80
CA PRO A 332 8.69 24.06 6.74
C PRO A 332 8.63 24.64 5.31
N ARG A 333 9.07 23.87 4.31
CA ARG A 333 9.05 24.28 2.89
C ARG A 333 7.70 23.97 2.21
N LEU A 334 6.99 22.94 2.70
CA LEU A 334 5.74 22.45 2.11
C LEU A 334 4.50 23.12 2.71
N ARG A 335 4.59 23.60 3.95
CA ARG A 335 3.46 24.11 4.75
C ARG A 335 2.61 25.17 4.04
N ALA A 336 3.26 26.12 3.37
CA ALA A 336 2.55 27.21 2.69
C ALA A 336 1.63 26.72 1.57
N LYS A 337 1.99 25.62 0.91
CA LYS A 337 1.22 25.02 -0.18
C LYS A 337 0.13 24.08 0.32
N TYR A 338 0.42 23.26 1.34
CA TYR A 338 -0.45 22.14 1.73
C TYR A 338 -1.31 22.43 2.97
N GLY A 339 -0.84 23.24 3.92
CA GLY A 339 -1.56 23.61 5.14
C GLY A 339 -1.56 22.53 6.22
N ASP A 340 -1.82 22.94 7.46
CA ASP A 340 -1.65 22.08 8.67
C ASP A 340 -2.59 20.87 8.72
N ALA A 341 -3.78 20.96 8.11
CA ALA A 341 -4.68 19.81 8.02
C ALA A 341 -4.08 18.68 7.17
N PHE A 342 -3.40 19.02 6.07
CA PHE A 342 -2.69 18.06 5.24
C PHE A 342 -1.52 17.42 6.01
N TYR A 343 -0.75 18.20 6.76
CA TYR A 343 0.32 17.66 7.59
C TYR A 343 -0.19 16.58 8.56
N ARG A 344 -1.30 16.85 9.25
CA ARG A 344 -1.88 15.88 10.18
C ARG A 344 -2.42 14.64 9.46
N MET A 345 -3.06 14.81 8.31
CA MET A 345 -3.54 13.71 7.47
C MET A 345 -2.38 12.82 7.01
N TRP A 346 -1.28 13.41 6.53
CA TRP A 346 -0.10 12.69 6.04
C TRP A 346 0.67 12.00 7.17
N LYS A 347 0.80 12.67 8.32
CA LYS A 347 1.31 12.07 9.56
C LYS A 347 0.51 10.83 9.95
N TYR A 348 -0.82 10.94 9.97
CA TYR A 348 -1.71 9.82 10.28
C TYR A 348 -1.48 8.66 9.31
N TYR A 349 -1.49 8.93 8.02
CA TYR A 349 -1.24 7.94 6.98
C TYR A 349 0.05 7.15 7.22
N LEU A 350 1.18 7.83 7.33
CA LEU A 350 2.49 7.19 7.39
C LEU A 350 2.68 6.40 8.70
N LEU A 351 2.34 6.99 9.84
CA LEU A 351 2.55 6.38 11.15
C LEU A 351 1.56 5.24 11.43
N VAL A 352 0.31 5.36 11.00
CA VAL A 352 -0.68 4.27 11.11
C VAL A 352 -0.26 3.09 10.23
N SER A 353 0.20 3.34 9.00
CA SER A 353 0.73 2.31 8.11
C SER A 353 1.94 1.60 8.73
N ALA A 354 2.91 2.34 9.31
CA ALA A 354 4.06 1.76 10.01
C ALA A 354 3.60 0.84 11.16
N GLY A 355 2.61 1.29 11.95
CA GLY A 355 2.02 0.49 13.01
C GLY A 355 1.39 -0.83 12.52
N TYR A 356 0.67 -0.82 11.40
CA TYR A 356 0.07 -2.03 10.81
C TYR A 356 1.13 -3.04 10.35
N PHE A 357 2.22 -2.61 9.70
CA PHE A 357 3.30 -3.51 9.31
C PHE A 357 4.06 -4.05 10.52
N ARG A 358 4.37 -3.22 11.52
CA ARG A 358 5.03 -3.61 12.78
C ARG A 358 4.17 -4.58 13.60
N ALA A 359 2.85 -4.42 13.58
CA ALA A 359 1.91 -5.33 14.22
C ALA A 359 1.69 -6.64 13.44
N ARG A 360 2.20 -6.76 12.20
CA ARG A 360 2.01 -7.88 11.28
C ARG A 360 0.56 -8.07 10.80
N GLU A 361 -0.27 -7.04 10.84
CA GLU A 361 -1.58 -7.02 10.18
C GLU A 361 -1.42 -6.98 8.65
N HIS A 362 -0.35 -6.32 8.18
CA HIS A 362 0.06 -6.33 6.79
C HIS A 362 1.42 -7.01 6.61
N ASN A 363 1.58 -7.65 5.48
CA ASN A 363 2.81 -8.26 4.99
C ASN A 363 3.17 -7.65 3.64
N LEU A 364 4.33 -8.02 3.10
CA LEU A 364 4.70 -7.67 1.74
C LEU A 364 5.29 -8.87 1.04
N TYR A 365 4.70 -9.26 -0.07
CA TYR A 365 5.16 -10.42 -0.82
C TYR A 365 5.86 -10.00 -2.10
N GLN A 366 6.99 -10.66 -2.38
CA GLN A 366 7.60 -10.72 -3.68
C GLN A 366 7.40 -12.12 -4.23
N ILE A 367 6.72 -12.23 -5.37
CA ILE A 367 6.39 -13.49 -6.02
C ILE A 367 7.06 -13.50 -7.40
N VAL A 368 7.83 -14.54 -7.69
CA VAL A 368 8.31 -14.84 -9.04
C VAL A 368 7.52 -16.03 -9.55
N ALA A 369 7.02 -15.93 -10.77
CA ALA A 369 6.26 -17.01 -11.38
C ALA A 369 6.63 -17.21 -12.86
N THR A 370 6.44 -18.43 -13.34
CA THR A 370 6.61 -18.81 -14.75
C THR A 370 5.29 -19.33 -15.34
N PRO A 371 5.09 -19.28 -16.66
CA PRO A 371 3.90 -19.88 -17.27
C PRO A 371 3.76 -21.37 -16.96
N ALA A 372 2.53 -21.83 -16.72
CA ALA A 372 2.25 -23.25 -16.57
C ALA A 372 2.73 -24.04 -17.80
N GLY A 373 3.45 -25.15 -17.56
CA GLY A 373 4.07 -25.97 -18.61
C GLY A 373 5.43 -25.48 -19.09
N ALA A 374 5.94 -24.34 -18.56
CA ALA A 374 7.32 -23.93 -18.84
C ALA A 374 8.33 -24.85 -18.13
N PRO A 375 9.56 -25.00 -18.67
CA PRO A 375 10.64 -25.70 -17.98
C PRO A 375 10.94 -25.04 -16.62
N GLN A 376 11.15 -25.84 -15.58
CA GLN A 376 11.47 -25.34 -14.25
C GLN A 376 12.81 -24.59 -14.27
N PRO A 377 12.89 -23.37 -13.74
CA PRO A 377 14.15 -22.64 -13.62
C PRO A 377 15.13 -23.34 -12.65
N ALA A 378 16.42 -23.30 -12.99
CA ALA A 378 17.46 -23.99 -12.20
C ALA A 378 17.64 -23.42 -10.77
N THR A 379 17.48 -22.09 -10.61
CA THR A 379 17.59 -21.40 -9.31
C THR A 379 16.75 -20.14 -9.34
N MET A 380 15.92 -19.94 -8.31
CA MET A 380 14.99 -18.81 -8.26
C MET A 380 15.24 -17.83 -7.13
N ARG A 381 15.77 -18.29 -5.99
CA ARG A 381 15.97 -17.42 -4.83
C ARG A 381 17.28 -16.66 -4.93
N ALA A 382 17.19 -15.36 -5.21
CA ALA A 382 18.30 -14.43 -5.02
C ALA A 382 18.39 -14.02 -3.54
N SER A 383 19.55 -14.13 -2.95
CA SER A 383 19.85 -13.76 -1.54
C SER A 383 20.38 -12.31 -1.44
#